data_160a2745eb73f73862c11612d4dca969
#
_entry.id   160a2745eb73f73862c11612d4dca969
#
_cell.length_a   1.000
_cell.length_b   1.000
_cell.length_c   1.000
_cell.angle_alpha   90.00
_cell.angle_beta   90.00
_cell.angle_gamma   90.00
#
_symmetry.space_group_name_H-M   'P 1'
#
loop_
_entity.id
_entity.type
_entity.pdbx_description
1 polymer ?
#
loop_
_entity_poly.entity_id
_entity_poly.type
_entity_poly.pdbx_seq_one_letter_code
_entity_poly.pdbx_strand_id
1 'polypeptide(L)'
;QVVWTVKLKKDAKFSDGSPIKADNYIKAWNYGANPKNAQLASSFFEVIKGFTAGPTKAGAQAPDVPELSGLKKIDDYTFQITLNQPTSDFARRLGYSAYAPLPDVAFKDMKAFGDNPTVTSGPYTLKDKGWKHKESIELVKNENYSGPRQAKNGGLTFKIYLKSDAAYADV
;
A
#
# COMPACT_ATOMS: atom_id res chain seq x y z
N GLN A 1 -3.90 -15.88 18.21
CA GLN A 1 -4.69 -14.65 18.45
C GLN A 1 -5.54 -14.36 17.20
N VAL A 2 -6.83 -14.07 17.42
CA VAL A 2 -7.79 -13.79 16.34
C VAL A 2 -8.02 -12.27 16.19
N VAL A 3 -7.99 -11.53 17.29
CA VAL A 3 -8.17 -10.07 17.28
C VAL A 3 -6.84 -9.39 17.57
N TRP A 4 -6.46 -8.48 16.68
CA TRP A 4 -5.26 -7.66 16.77
C TRP A 4 -5.63 -6.19 16.92
N THR A 5 -4.99 -5.48 17.84
CA THR A 5 -5.13 -4.04 17.97
C THR A 5 -3.87 -3.36 17.47
N VAL A 6 -4.01 -2.52 16.46
CA VAL A 6 -2.92 -1.73 15.88
C VAL A 6 -3.00 -0.32 16.42
N LYS A 7 -1.90 0.14 17.02
CA LYS A 7 -1.71 1.54 17.46
C LYS A 7 -0.69 2.20 16.53
N LEU A 8 -1.11 3.24 15.84
CA LEU A 8 -0.26 4.00 14.92
C LEU A 8 0.58 5.03 15.65
N LYS A 9 1.74 5.35 15.09
CA LYS A 9 2.55 6.48 15.53
C LYS A 9 1.87 7.78 15.14
N LYS A 10 1.65 8.68 16.11
CA LYS A 10 0.95 9.96 15.89
C LYS A 10 1.77 10.97 15.08
N ASP A 11 3.09 10.79 15.02
CA ASP A 11 4.04 11.62 14.26
C ASP A 11 4.27 11.15 12.83
N ALA A 12 3.71 9.98 12.45
CA ALA A 12 3.84 9.47 11.11
C ALA A 12 3.04 10.31 10.10
N LYS A 13 3.70 10.70 9.00
CA LYS A 13 3.13 11.55 7.96
C LYS A 13 3.38 10.99 6.58
N PHE A 14 2.49 11.32 5.66
CA PHE A 14 2.76 11.19 4.23
C PHE A 14 3.75 12.28 3.76
N SER A 15 4.24 12.13 2.54
CA SER A 15 5.24 13.05 1.96
C SER A 15 4.71 14.48 1.74
N ASP A 16 3.39 14.67 1.67
CA ASP A 16 2.72 15.97 1.64
C ASP A 16 2.52 16.61 3.01
N GLY A 17 2.98 15.95 4.09
CA GLY A 17 2.83 16.40 5.46
C GLY A 17 1.51 16.00 6.13
N SER A 18 0.56 15.42 5.42
CA SER A 18 -0.70 14.95 6.00
C SER A 18 -0.47 13.78 6.97
N PRO A 19 -1.21 13.69 8.08
CA PRO A 19 -1.03 12.63 9.07
C PRO A 19 -1.52 11.28 8.55
N ILE A 20 -0.81 10.20 8.93
CA ILE A 20 -1.23 8.82 8.64
C ILE A 20 -2.17 8.36 9.75
N LYS A 21 -3.42 8.08 9.39
CA LYS A 21 -4.50 7.70 10.33
C LYS A 21 -5.02 6.30 10.04
N ALA A 22 -5.82 5.76 10.95
CA ALA A 22 -6.47 4.45 10.82
C ALA A 22 -7.28 4.32 9.52
N ASP A 23 -8.00 5.38 9.12
CA ASP A 23 -8.78 5.38 7.87
C ASP A 23 -7.92 5.16 6.62
N ASN A 24 -6.66 5.62 6.61
CA ASN A 24 -5.75 5.42 5.49
C ASN A 24 -5.41 3.93 5.27
N TYR A 25 -5.35 3.15 6.36
CA TYR A 25 -5.17 1.70 6.31
C TYR A 25 -6.48 0.98 5.95
N ILE A 26 -7.57 1.31 6.66
CA ILE A 26 -8.86 0.64 6.49
C ILE A 26 -9.38 0.79 5.05
N LYS A 27 -9.37 2.01 4.51
CA LYS A 27 -9.77 2.29 3.12
C LYS A 27 -8.86 1.57 2.12
N ALA A 28 -7.53 1.61 2.34
CA ALA A 28 -6.58 0.95 1.45
C ALA A 28 -6.79 -0.57 1.41
N TRP A 29 -7.01 -1.20 2.57
CA TRP A 29 -7.20 -2.64 2.66
C TRP A 29 -8.56 -3.07 2.09
N ASN A 30 -9.62 -2.31 2.33
CA ASN A 30 -10.93 -2.55 1.71
C ASN A 30 -10.83 -2.45 0.18
N TYR A 31 -10.11 -1.44 -0.34
CA TYR A 31 -9.87 -1.31 -1.77
C TYR A 31 -9.07 -2.51 -2.33
N GLY A 32 -7.97 -2.88 -1.65
CA GLY A 32 -7.10 -3.99 -2.04
C GLY A 32 -7.77 -5.35 -1.99
N ALA A 33 -8.68 -5.55 -1.03
CA ALA A 33 -9.41 -6.79 -0.83
C ALA A 33 -10.60 -6.95 -1.79
N ASN A 34 -11.14 -5.86 -2.32
CA ASN A 34 -12.34 -5.92 -3.18
C ASN A 34 -11.99 -6.50 -4.56
N PRO A 35 -12.57 -7.66 -4.95
CA PRO A 35 -12.24 -8.33 -6.20
C PRO A 35 -12.58 -7.51 -7.45
N LYS A 36 -13.51 -6.54 -7.37
CA LYS A 36 -13.80 -5.60 -8.47
C LYS A 36 -12.60 -4.75 -8.86
N ASN A 37 -11.71 -4.47 -7.93
CA ASN A 37 -10.53 -3.65 -8.17
C ASN A 37 -9.36 -4.44 -8.78
N ALA A 38 -9.50 -5.77 -8.95
CA ALA A 38 -8.54 -6.66 -9.58
C ALA A 38 -7.08 -6.48 -9.10
N GLN A 39 -6.91 -6.21 -7.80
CA GLN A 39 -5.59 -5.99 -7.24
C GLN A 39 -4.80 -7.29 -7.11
N LEU A 40 -3.58 -7.35 -7.65
CA LEU A 40 -2.73 -8.53 -7.64
C LEU A 40 -2.42 -9.05 -6.23
N ALA A 41 -2.36 -8.16 -5.26
CA ALA A 41 -2.09 -8.49 -3.86
C ALA A 41 -3.36 -8.76 -3.03
N SER A 42 -4.53 -8.93 -3.65
CA SER A 42 -5.81 -9.13 -2.94
C SER A 42 -5.77 -10.33 -1.98
N SER A 43 -5.08 -11.41 -2.34
CA SER A 43 -4.95 -12.62 -1.50
C SER A 43 -4.25 -12.38 -0.15
N PHE A 44 -3.50 -11.30 0.01
CA PHE A 44 -2.92 -10.95 1.31
C PHE A 44 -3.98 -10.70 2.38
N PHE A 45 -5.18 -10.29 2.00
CA PHE A 45 -6.28 -9.97 2.90
C PHE A 45 -7.18 -11.18 3.23
N GLU A 46 -6.93 -12.36 2.64
CA GLU A 46 -7.76 -13.56 2.81
C GLU A 46 -7.95 -14.02 4.27
N VAL A 47 -6.95 -13.72 5.12
CA VAL A 47 -6.98 -14.08 6.54
C VAL A 47 -7.89 -13.15 7.36
N ILE A 48 -8.32 -12.01 6.82
CA ILE A 48 -9.14 -11.02 7.52
C ILE A 48 -10.63 -11.40 7.35
N LYS A 49 -11.37 -11.32 8.44
CA LYS A 49 -12.81 -11.62 8.44
C LYS A 49 -13.57 -10.72 7.45
N GLY A 50 -14.43 -11.34 6.64
CA GLY A 50 -15.20 -10.65 5.61
C GLY A 50 -14.53 -10.63 4.22
N PHE A 51 -13.36 -11.22 4.06
CA PHE A 51 -12.73 -11.35 2.75
C PHE A 51 -13.55 -12.26 1.83
N THR A 52 -13.68 -11.85 0.57
CA THR A 52 -14.31 -12.64 -0.49
C THR A 52 -13.35 -12.73 -1.68
N ALA A 53 -12.99 -13.95 -2.05
CA ALA A 53 -12.12 -14.18 -3.19
C ALA A 53 -12.80 -13.75 -4.51
N GLY A 54 -12.00 -13.24 -5.43
CA GLY A 54 -12.46 -12.95 -6.79
C GLY A 54 -12.74 -14.23 -7.60
N PRO A 55 -13.32 -14.10 -8.79
CA PRO A 55 -13.62 -15.23 -9.65
C PRO A 55 -12.34 -15.91 -10.13
N THR A 56 -12.35 -17.25 -10.18
CA THR A 56 -11.25 -18.06 -10.66
C THR A 56 -11.28 -18.30 -12.18
N LYS A 57 -12.42 -18.06 -12.83
CA LYS A 57 -12.57 -18.22 -14.28
C LYS A 57 -12.26 -16.92 -15.00
N ALA A 58 -11.42 -16.98 -16.03
CA ALA A 58 -11.15 -15.85 -16.90
C ALA A 58 -12.46 -15.31 -17.50
N GLY A 59 -12.63 -13.99 -17.49
CA GLY A 59 -13.83 -13.31 -18.01
C GLY A 59 -15.06 -13.34 -17.11
N ALA A 60 -15.03 -14.01 -15.95
CA ALA A 60 -16.12 -13.95 -15.00
C ALA A 60 -16.16 -12.58 -14.28
N GLN A 61 -17.36 -12.06 -14.09
CA GLN A 61 -17.53 -10.78 -13.41
C GLN A 61 -17.25 -10.92 -11.91
N ALA A 62 -16.40 -10.02 -11.39
CA ALA A 62 -16.14 -9.99 -9.96
C ALA A 62 -17.38 -9.53 -9.18
N PRO A 63 -17.71 -10.18 -8.05
CA PRO A 63 -18.84 -9.77 -7.23
C PRO A 63 -18.58 -8.40 -6.60
N ASP A 64 -19.65 -7.66 -6.34
CA ASP A 64 -19.61 -6.52 -5.43
C ASP A 64 -19.64 -7.08 -4.01
N VAL A 65 -18.63 -6.73 -3.22
CA VAL A 65 -18.50 -7.24 -1.86
C VAL A 65 -18.50 -6.08 -0.87
N PRO A 66 -19.09 -6.29 0.32
CA PRO A 66 -18.99 -5.31 1.39
C PRO A 66 -17.54 -5.17 1.85
N GLU A 67 -17.27 -4.11 2.59
CA GLU A 67 -16.00 -3.91 3.26
C GLU A 67 -15.66 -5.08 4.21
N LEU A 68 -14.37 -5.28 4.46
CA LEU A 68 -13.87 -6.30 5.38
C LEU A 68 -14.50 -6.12 6.77
N SER A 69 -15.41 -7.00 7.17
CA SER A 69 -16.08 -6.93 8.48
C SER A 69 -15.14 -7.12 9.67
N GLY A 70 -13.91 -7.59 9.41
CA GLY A 70 -12.85 -7.73 10.39
C GLY A 70 -12.11 -6.43 10.71
N LEU A 71 -12.35 -5.34 9.98
CA LEU A 71 -11.70 -4.05 10.23
C LEU A 71 -12.62 -3.14 11.05
N LYS A 72 -12.11 -2.62 12.16
CA LYS A 72 -12.86 -1.71 13.03
C LYS A 72 -12.00 -0.53 13.46
N LYS A 73 -12.36 0.67 13.06
CA LYS A 73 -11.77 1.90 13.60
C LYS A 73 -12.18 2.07 15.06
N ILE A 74 -11.22 2.35 15.94
CA ILE A 74 -11.45 2.70 17.35
C ILE A 74 -11.32 4.22 17.52
N ASP A 75 -10.22 4.78 17.02
CA ASP A 75 -9.94 6.21 16.95
C ASP A 75 -9.05 6.51 15.73
N ASP A 76 -8.62 7.75 15.56
CA ASP A 76 -7.80 8.16 14.42
C ASP A 76 -6.45 7.44 14.34
N TYR A 77 -5.93 6.91 15.43
CA TYR A 77 -4.62 6.24 15.51
C TYR A 77 -4.69 4.81 16.02
N THR A 78 -5.92 4.28 16.17
CA THR A 78 -6.11 2.90 16.67
C THR A 78 -7.20 2.21 15.84
N PHE A 79 -6.90 0.99 15.38
CA PHE A 79 -7.90 0.12 14.75
C PHE A 79 -7.70 -1.33 15.13
N GLN A 80 -8.73 -2.12 15.01
CA GLN A 80 -8.70 -3.56 15.26
C GLN A 80 -8.85 -4.33 13.96
N ILE A 81 -8.19 -5.49 13.93
CA ILE A 81 -8.24 -6.47 12.85
C ILE A 81 -8.71 -7.79 13.45
N THR A 82 -9.83 -8.29 12.97
CA THR A 82 -10.33 -9.63 13.31
C THR A 82 -10.01 -10.59 12.18
N LEU A 83 -9.32 -11.67 12.50
CA LEU A 83 -8.96 -12.73 11.55
C LEU A 83 -10.01 -13.84 11.54
N ASN A 84 -10.07 -14.61 10.46
CA ASN A 84 -10.94 -15.79 10.34
C ASN A 84 -10.52 -16.89 11.31
N GLN A 85 -9.20 -17.03 11.56
CA GLN A 85 -8.62 -18.02 12.47
C GLN A 85 -7.31 -17.49 13.07
N PRO A 86 -6.78 -18.09 14.14
CA PRO A 86 -5.47 -17.72 14.68
C PRO A 86 -4.37 -17.90 13.62
N THR A 87 -3.63 -16.81 13.35
CA THR A 87 -2.55 -16.79 12.38
C THR A 87 -1.29 -16.29 13.07
N SER A 88 -0.30 -17.17 13.25
CA SER A 88 0.89 -16.90 14.07
C SER A 88 1.86 -15.90 13.44
N ASP A 89 1.91 -15.84 12.12
CA ASP A 89 2.79 -14.98 11.33
C ASP A 89 2.13 -13.64 10.92
N PHE A 90 0.89 -13.38 11.36
CA PHE A 90 0.14 -12.20 10.91
C PHE A 90 0.88 -10.88 11.16
N ALA A 91 1.53 -10.71 12.31
CA ALA A 91 2.31 -9.52 12.60
C ALA A 91 3.46 -9.29 11.58
N ARG A 92 4.07 -10.36 11.09
CA ARG A 92 5.11 -10.29 10.06
C ARG A 92 4.54 -9.94 8.69
N ARG A 93 3.33 -10.45 8.37
CA ARG A 93 2.63 -10.12 7.12
C ARG A 93 2.34 -8.63 6.98
N LEU A 94 2.10 -7.91 8.08
CA LEU A 94 1.90 -6.46 8.06
C LEU A 94 3.10 -5.66 7.52
N GLY A 95 4.27 -6.28 7.39
CA GLY A 95 5.45 -5.70 6.75
C GLY A 95 5.43 -5.71 5.21
N TYR A 96 4.48 -6.39 4.57
CA TYR A 96 4.34 -6.39 3.11
C TYR A 96 3.69 -5.10 2.61
N SER A 97 4.06 -4.68 1.39
CA SER A 97 3.54 -3.46 0.75
C SER A 97 2.02 -3.47 0.57
N ALA A 98 1.40 -4.65 0.46
CA ALA A 98 -0.06 -4.80 0.38
C ALA A 98 -0.79 -4.15 1.57
N TYR A 99 -0.15 -4.11 2.73
CA TYR A 99 -0.71 -3.53 3.96
C TYR A 99 -0.32 -2.06 4.19
N ALA A 100 0.36 -1.42 3.23
CA ALA A 100 0.71 -0.01 3.34
C ALA A 100 -0.54 0.90 3.36
N PRO A 101 -0.49 2.03 4.07
CA PRO A 101 -1.58 3.01 4.03
C PRO A 101 -1.57 3.76 2.71
N LEU A 102 -2.73 4.22 2.26
CA LEU A 102 -2.86 5.11 1.12
C LEU A 102 -3.36 6.49 1.57
N PRO A 103 -2.84 7.58 0.98
CA PRO A 103 -3.32 8.93 1.25
C PRO A 103 -4.73 9.14 0.68
N ASP A 104 -5.49 10.07 1.25
CA ASP A 104 -6.87 10.33 0.78
C ASP A 104 -6.94 10.75 -0.69
N VAL A 105 -5.88 11.38 -1.21
CA VAL A 105 -5.80 11.75 -2.63
C VAL A 105 -5.86 10.54 -3.57
N ALA A 106 -5.37 9.38 -3.15
CA ALA A 106 -5.41 8.15 -3.94
C ALA A 106 -6.85 7.71 -4.25
N PHE A 107 -7.77 7.91 -3.31
CA PHE A 107 -9.17 7.49 -3.46
C PHE A 107 -10.02 8.42 -4.32
N LYS A 108 -9.49 9.58 -4.75
CA LYS A 108 -10.15 10.46 -5.71
C LYS A 108 -10.10 9.89 -7.13
N ASP A 109 -8.96 9.34 -7.51
CA ASP A 109 -8.73 8.63 -8.76
C ASP A 109 -7.58 7.62 -8.57
N MET A 110 -7.92 6.40 -8.21
CA MET A 110 -6.96 5.35 -7.90
C MET A 110 -6.13 4.95 -9.13
N LYS A 111 -6.69 5.05 -10.33
CA LYS A 111 -5.97 4.76 -11.57
C LYS A 111 -4.89 5.82 -11.82
N ALA A 112 -5.26 7.09 -11.80
CA ALA A 112 -4.31 8.18 -11.97
C ALA A 112 -3.23 8.17 -10.86
N PHE A 113 -3.61 7.85 -9.63
CA PHE A 113 -2.67 7.71 -8.53
C PHE A 113 -1.73 6.51 -8.72
N GLY A 114 -2.22 5.37 -9.23
CA GLY A 114 -1.39 4.20 -9.56
C GLY A 114 -0.38 4.49 -10.68
N ASP A 115 -0.78 5.27 -11.66
CA ASP A 115 0.09 5.70 -12.76
C ASP A 115 1.15 6.74 -12.34
N ASN A 116 0.86 7.55 -11.31
CA ASN A 116 1.76 8.58 -10.79
C ASN A 116 1.52 8.84 -9.29
N PRO A 117 2.07 8.02 -8.38
CA PRO A 117 1.87 8.15 -6.93
C PRO A 117 2.61 9.36 -6.36
N THR A 118 1.95 10.51 -6.33
CA THR A 118 2.54 11.79 -5.92
C THR A 118 2.74 11.91 -4.41
N VAL A 119 2.05 11.10 -3.60
CA VAL A 119 2.10 11.14 -2.14
C VAL A 119 2.42 9.73 -1.60
N THR A 120 3.47 9.62 -0.80
CA THR A 120 3.98 8.34 -0.28
C THR A 120 4.16 8.36 1.23
N SER A 121 4.28 7.19 1.85
CA SER A 121 4.49 7.03 3.29
C SER A 121 5.92 6.55 3.65
N GLY A 122 6.75 6.31 2.65
CA GLY A 122 8.11 5.77 2.83
C GLY A 122 9.21 6.84 2.95
N PRO A 123 10.48 6.41 3.10
CA PRO A 123 11.65 7.31 3.21
C PRO A 123 11.96 8.05 1.90
N TYR A 124 11.37 7.63 0.79
CA TYR A 124 11.48 8.29 -0.50
C TYR A 124 10.10 8.61 -1.05
N THR A 125 10.02 9.63 -1.87
CA THR A 125 8.84 10.03 -2.63
C THR A 125 9.18 10.21 -4.10
N LEU A 126 8.19 10.12 -4.97
CA LEU A 126 8.39 10.36 -6.40
C LEU A 126 8.78 11.81 -6.62
N LYS A 127 9.86 12.04 -7.37
CA LYS A 127 10.22 13.37 -7.86
C LYS A 127 9.13 13.89 -8.81
N ASP A 128 8.91 15.20 -8.86
CA ASP A 128 7.97 15.76 -9.84
C ASP A 128 8.33 15.29 -11.25
N LYS A 129 7.34 14.72 -11.98
CA LYS A 129 7.53 14.07 -13.29
C LYS A 129 8.61 13.00 -13.32
N GLY A 130 8.95 12.45 -12.13
CA GLY A 130 10.03 11.49 -11.97
C GLY A 130 9.73 10.09 -12.48
N TRP A 131 8.47 9.74 -12.81
CA TRP A 131 8.12 8.46 -13.42
C TRP A 131 7.90 8.61 -14.92
N LYS A 132 8.90 8.20 -15.68
CA LYS A 132 8.82 8.03 -17.13
C LYS A 132 8.55 6.55 -17.41
N HIS A 133 7.29 6.24 -17.69
CA HIS A 133 6.87 4.85 -17.90
C HIS A 133 7.74 4.16 -18.95
N LYS A 134 8.17 2.91 -18.66
CA LYS A 134 9.08 2.08 -19.47
C LYS A 134 10.53 2.58 -19.57
N GLU A 135 10.86 3.68 -18.94
CA GLU A 135 12.19 4.31 -19.00
C GLU A 135 12.85 4.37 -17.62
N SER A 136 12.27 5.14 -16.69
CA SER A 136 12.88 5.35 -15.37
C SER A 136 11.88 5.79 -14.31
N ILE A 137 12.27 5.56 -13.05
CA ILE A 137 11.59 6.11 -11.87
C ILE A 137 12.62 6.86 -11.04
N GLU A 138 12.43 8.16 -10.86
CA GLU A 138 13.27 9.01 -10.04
C GLU A 138 12.59 9.30 -8.70
N LEU A 139 13.25 8.95 -7.61
CA LEU A 139 12.80 9.18 -6.25
C LEU A 139 13.73 10.17 -5.55
N VAL A 140 13.14 11.03 -4.75
CA VAL A 140 13.85 11.95 -3.84
C VAL A 140 13.55 11.61 -2.40
N LYS A 141 14.37 12.09 -1.48
CA LYS A 141 14.17 11.93 -0.05
C LYS A 141 12.84 12.53 0.39
N ASN A 142 12.09 11.80 1.22
CA ASN A 142 10.88 12.29 1.86
C ASN A 142 11.25 12.96 3.20
N GLU A 143 11.24 14.28 3.24
CA GLU A 143 11.59 15.06 4.43
C GLU A 143 10.58 14.91 5.58
N ASN A 144 9.36 14.45 5.30
CA ASN A 144 8.31 14.20 6.30
C ASN A 144 8.36 12.78 6.90
N TYR A 145 9.33 11.94 6.48
CA TYR A 145 9.42 10.58 6.98
C TYR A 145 10.05 10.52 8.37
N SER A 146 9.28 10.08 9.38
CA SER A 146 9.72 9.92 10.78
C SER A 146 10.09 8.48 11.17
N GLY A 147 10.06 7.55 10.22
CA GLY A 147 10.34 6.13 10.48
C GLY A 147 11.84 5.84 10.71
N PRO A 148 12.19 4.61 11.14
CA PRO A 148 13.56 4.25 11.54
C PRO A 148 14.52 4.09 10.35
N ARG A 149 14.02 3.96 9.13
CA ARG A 149 14.83 3.76 7.92
C ARG A 149 14.96 5.05 7.13
N GLN A 150 15.62 6.04 7.72
CA GLN A 150 15.90 7.33 7.07
C GLN A 150 16.75 7.17 5.81
N ALA A 151 16.42 7.92 4.76
CA ALA A 151 17.25 7.99 3.57
C ALA A 151 18.62 8.60 3.90
N LYS A 152 19.70 7.90 3.52
CA LYS A 152 21.09 8.35 3.74
C LYS A 152 21.72 8.98 2.50
N ASN A 153 21.03 8.93 1.36
CA ASN A 153 21.40 9.54 0.09
C ASN A 153 20.35 10.56 -0.35
N GLY A 154 20.64 11.32 -1.40
CA GLY A 154 19.73 12.36 -1.91
C GLY A 154 18.54 11.83 -2.72
N GLY A 155 18.58 10.58 -3.18
CA GLY A 155 17.54 9.99 -3.98
C GLY A 155 17.97 8.68 -4.64
N LEU A 156 17.07 8.10 -5.43
CA LEU A 156 17.26 6.85 -6.15
C LEU A 156 16.72 7.02 -7.58
N THR A 157 17.41 6.44 -8.55
CA THR A 157 16.91 6.33 -9.92
C THR A 157 16.88 4.87 -10.33
N PHE A 158 15.68 4.38 -10.66
CA PHE A 158 15.50 3.06 -11.26
C PHE A 158 15.42 3.22 -12.77
N LYS A 159 16.37 2.64 -13.50
CA LYS A 159 16.32 2.54 -14.96
C LYS A 159 15.69 1.22 -15.38
N ILE A 160 14.84 1.26 -16.38
CA ILE A 160 14.11 0.08 -16.88
C ILE A 160 14.73 -0.35 -18.20
N TYR A 161 15.18 -1.61 -18.27
CA TYR A 161 15.79 -2.19 -19.45
C TYR A 161 14.97 -3.38 -19.95
N LEU A 162 14.86 -3.50 -21.28
CA LEU A 162 14.19 -4.63 -21.91
C LEU A 162 15.07 -5.89 -21.99
N LYS A 163 16.40 -5.71 -21.93
CA LYS A 163 17.39 -6.79 -22.00
C LYS A 163 18.48 -6.60 -20.96
N SER A 164 18.92 -7.70 -20.35
CA SER A 164 19.98 -7.70 -19.34
C SER A 164 21.31 -7.19 -19.88
N ASP A 165 21.64 -7.49 -21.15
CA ASP A 165 22.90 -7.04 -21.77
C ASP A 165 22.97 -5.51 -21.86
N ALA A 166 21.83 -4.86 -22.17
CA ALA A 166 21.75 -3.40 -22.20
C ALA A 166 21.92 -2.80 -20.80
N ALA A 167 21.35 -3.44 -19.76
CA ALA A 167 21.54 -3.02 -18.38
C ALA A 167 22.99 -3.16 -17.94
N TYR A 168 23.65 -4.27 -18.29
CA TYR A 168 25.06 -4.52 -17.96
C TYR A 168 26.01 -3.54 -18.64
N ALA A 169 25.72 -3.16 -19.89
CA ALA A 169 26.56 -2.20 -20.62
C ALA A 169 26.44 -0.74 -20.11
N ASP A 170 25.37 -0.42 -19.33
CA ASP A 170 25.13 0.93 -18.76
C ASP A 170 25.73 1.10 -17.35
N VAL A 171 26.29 0.03 -16.75
CA VAL A 171 26.95 0.05 -15.43
C VAL A 171 28.46 0.22 -15.60
#